data_ba6e830121d6695235faacc1fa6b8a67
#
_entry.id   ba6e830121d6695235faacc1fa6b8a67
#
_cell.length_a   1.000
_cell.length_b   1.000
_cell.length_c   1.000
_cell.angle_alpha   90.00
_cell.angle_beta   90.00
_cell.angle_gamma   90.00
#
_symmetry.space_group_name_H-M   'P 1'
#
loop_
_entity.id
_entity.type
_entity.pdbx_description
1 polymer ?
#
loop_
_entity_poly.entity_id
_entity_poly.type
_entity_poly.pdbx_seq_one_letter_code
_entity_poly.pdbx_strand_id
1 'polypeptide(L)'
;WTPPHPTLILKKDIYKKLEYFDTSFKISSDYDFIHKLFRNYTNILHFDTITYLMGNEGISSNKNLFLKIKEGYIVLNRYYNKSSSLFILIAKRLIKIKQFKIW
;
A
#
# COMPACT_ATOMS: atom_id res chain seq x y z
N TRP A 1 1.47 -8.84 0.75
CA TRP A 1 1.03 -8.09 1.93
C TRP A 1 1.82 -6.79 2.05
N THR A 2 1.17 -5.71 2.40
CA THR A 2 1.80 -4.41 2.69
C THR A 2 1.29 -3.91 4.03
N PRO A 3 2.17 -3.43 4.93
CA PRO A 3 1.75 -2.88 6.20
C PRO A 3 0.93 -1.60 5.98
N PRO A 4 -0.02 -1.28 6.87
CA PRO A 4 -0.68 0.02 6.87
C PRO A 4 0.33 1.15 7.07
N HIS A 5 0.30 2.19 6.24
CA HIS A 5 1.23 3.31 6.32
C HIS A 5 1.38 3.92 7.74
N PRO A 6 0.31 4.13 8.53
CA PRO A 6 0.43 4.71 9.87
C PRO A 6 1.22 3.86 10.87
N THR A 7 1.49 2.59 10.56
CA THR A 7 2.28 1.69 11.42
C THR A 7 3.78 1.70 11.10
N LEU A 8 4.20 2.44 10.07
CA LEU A 8 5.60 2.53 9.65
C LEU A 8 6.34 3.61 10.42
N ILE A 9 7.45 3.22 11.03
CA ILE A 9 8.38 4.15 11.70
C ILE A 9 9.67 4.16 10.88
N LEU A 10 10.05 5.33 10.35
CA LEU A 10 11.21 5.49 9.48
C LEU A 10 12.10 6.63 9.95
N LYS A 11 13.41 6.49 9.71
CA LYS A 11 14.34 7.61 9.87
C LYS A 11 14.03 8.69 8.83
N LYS A 12 14.11 9.96 9.23
CA LYS A 12 13.84 11.12 8.35
C LYS A 12 14.63 11.10 7.05
N ASP A 13 15.88 10.63 7.09
CA ASP A 13 16.75 10.57 5.91
C ASP A 13 16.28 9.55 4.87
N ILE A 14 15.55 8.49 5.28
CA ILE A 14 14.98 7.52 4.37
C ILE A 14 13.87 8.18 3.54
N TYR A 15 13.02 9.00 4.15
CA TYR A 15 12.02 9.77 3.43
C TYR A 15 12.64 10.67 2.34
N LYS A 16 13.73 11.37 2.67
CA LYS A 16 14.44 12.21 1.72
C LYS A 16 15.05 11.40 0.57
N LYS A 17 15.72 10.28 0.88
CA LYS A 17 16.33 9.41 -0.13
C LYS A 17 15.31 8.77 -1.07
N LEU A 18 14.10 8.52 -0.60
CA LEU A 18 13.00 7.98 -1.38
C LEU A 18 12.14 9.07 -2.04
N GLU A 19 12.56 10.34 -1.97
CA GLU A 19 11.85 11.48 -2.59
C GLU A 19 10.42 11.67 -2.09
N TYR A 20 10.15 11.32 -0.84
CA TYR A 20 8.85 11.45 -0.19
C TYR A 20 7.71 10.71 -0.93
N PHE A 21 6.47 11.16 -0.70
CA PHE A 21 5.27 10.61 -1.33
C PHE A 21 5.03 11.23 -2.71
N ASP A 22 4.61 10.41 -3.67
CA ASP A 22 4.19 10.89 -4.98
C ASP A 22 2.77 11.49 -4.85
N THR A 23 2.68 12.81 -4.86
CA THR A 23 1.44 13.56 -4.72
C THR A 23 0.56 13.56 -5.98
N SER A 24 1.01 12.96 -7.08
CA SER A 24 0.19 12.74 -8.27
C SER A 24 -0.92 11.72 -8.03
N PHE A 25 -0.72 10.81 -7.06
CA PHE A 25 -1.75 9.88 -6.62
C PHE A 25 -2.67 10.52 -5.57
N LYS A 26 -3.97 10.34 -5.72
CA LYS A 26 -4.97 10.83 -4.76
C LYS A 26 -5.16 9.87 -3.57
N ILE A 27 -5.01 8.56 -3.81
CA ILE A 27 -5.29 7.51 -2.81
C ILE A 27 -4.08 6.63 -2.56
N SER A 28 -3.27 6.35 -3.58
CA SER A 28 -2.23 5.30 -3.54
C SER A 28 -0.81 5.83 -3.38
N SER A 29 -0.61 7.07 -2.92
CA SER A 29 0.72 7.62 -2.68
C SER A 29 1.48 6.90 -1.56
N ASP A 30 0.79 6.47 -0.52
CA ASP A 30 1.33 5.64 0.56
C ASP A 30 1.71 4.25 0.06
N TYR A 31 0.87 3.66 -0.81
CA TYR A 31 1.13 2.37 -1.43
C TYR A 31 2.37 2.40 -2.34
N ASP A 32 2.52 3.45 -3.16
CA ASP A 32 3.71 3.67 -3.97
C ASP A 32 4.97 3.80 -3.09
N PHE A 33 4.89 4.62 -2.04
CA PHE A 33 5.99 4.82 -1.11
C PHE A 33 6.44 3.52 -0.41
N ILE A 34 5.48 2.69 0.01
CA ILE A 34 5.76 1.39 0.62
C ILE A 34 6.50 0.48 -0.36
N HIS A 35 6.11 0.45 -1.63
CA HIS A 35 6.82 -0.33 -2.65
C HIS A 35 8.24 0.18 -2.88
N LYS A 36 8.46 1.49 -2.94
CA LYS A 36 9.80 2.09 -3.00
C LYS A 36 10.65 1.64 -1.79
N LEU A 37 10.08 1.74 -0.59
CA LEU A 37 10.75 1.38 0.65
C LEU A 37 11.21 -0.07 0.64
N PHE A 38 10.31 -1.02 0.39
CA PHE A 38 10.62 -2.44 0.43
C PHE A 38 11.54 -2.92 -0.70
N ARG A 39 11.64 -2.19 -1.81
CA ARG A 39 12.63 -2.48 -2.86
C ARG A 39 14.03 -2.02 -2.52
N ASN A 40 14.15 -0.94 -1.77
CA ASN A 40 15.46 -0.32 -1.48
C ASN A 40 16.03 -0.74 -0.12
N TYR A 41 15.17 -1.21 0.78
CA TYR A 41 15.57 -1.57 2.14
C TYR A 41 15.00 -2.94 2.53
N THR A 42 15.89 -3.82 2.99
CA THR A 42 15.54 -5.17 3.46
C THR A 42 15.64 -5.31 4.98
N ASN A 43 16.31 -4.35 5.63
CA ASN A 43 16.52 -4.39 7.09
C ASN A 43 15.31 -3.77 7.80
N ILE A 44 14.27 -4.57 8.00
CA ILE A 44 12.99 -4.18 8.55
C ILE A 44 12.75 -4.95 9.85
N LEU A 45 12.42 -4.23 10.92
CA LEU A 45 11.99 -4.82 12.19
C LEU A 45 10.46 -4.83 12.25
N HIS A 46 9.90 -5.97 12.62
CA HIS A 46 8.48 -6.13 12.86
C HIS A 46 8.21 -6.19 14.38
N PHE A 47 7.26 -5.39 14.84
CA PHE A 47 6.77 -5.44 16.22
C PHE A 47 5.36 -6.04 16.22
N ASP A 48 5.18 -7.14 16.94
CA ASP A 48 3.88 -7.80 17.10
C ASP A 48 3.06 -7.11 18.21
N THR A 49 2.69 -5.87 17.94
CA THR A 49 1.94 -5.00 18.87
C THR A 49 0.99 -4.10 18.10
N ILE A 50 -0.20 -3.86 18.64
CA ILE A 50 -1.13 -2.89 18.07
C ILE A 50 -0.60 -1.48 18.33
N THR A 51 -0.12 -0.83 17.26
CA THR A 51 0.45 0.51 17.32
C THR A 51 -0.52 1.60 16.85
N TYR A 52 -1.59 1.23 16.15
CA TYR A 52 -2.51 2.19 15.56
C TYR A 52 -3.91 1.61 15.37
N LEU A 53 -4.94 2.39 15.73
CA LEU A 53 -6.35 2.07 15.48
C LEU A 53 -6.87 2.95 14.35
N MET A 54 -7.40 2.35 13.30
CA MET A 54 -7.93 3.06 12.13
C MET A 54 -9.45 3.14 12.18
N GLY A 55 -9.99 4.34 11.91
CA GLY A 55 -11.42 4.52 11.66
C GLY A 55 -11.82 3.95 10.27
N ASN A 56 -13.09 3.65 10.10
CA ASN A 56 -13.64 3.11 8.85
C ASN A 56 -13.96 4.18 7.79
N GLU A 57 -13.84 5.45 8.13
CA GLU A 57 -14.15 6.59 7.26
C GLU A 57 -12.87 7.16 6.64
N GLY A 58 -12.90 7.47 5.35
CA GLY A 58 -11.79 8.11 4.64
C GLY A 58 -11.92 8.07 3.12
N ILE A 59 -11.04 8.79 2.43
CA ILE A 59 -11.01 8.88 0.95
C ILE A 59 -10.78 7.51 0.31
N SER A 60 -10.04 6.63 0.98
CA SER A 60 -9.77 5.26 0.51
C SER A 60 -10.91 4.27 0.79
N SER A 61 -12.08 4.76 1.25
CA SER A 61 -13.28 3.95 1.44
C SER A 61 -13.78 3.35 0.11
N ASN A 62 -14.78 2.46 0.19
CA ASN A 62 -15.35 1.79 -0.99
C ASN A 62 -15.97 2.75 -2.03
N LYS A 63 -16.27 4.00 -1.65
CA LYS A 63 -16.81 5.02 -2.56
C LYS A 63 -15.90 5.34 -3.75
N ASN A 64 -14.58 5.18 -3.60
CA ASN A 64 -13.58 5.46 -4.63
C ASN A 64 -12.89 4.19 -5.16
N LEU A 65 -13.64 3.09 -5.24
CA LEU A 65 -13.10 1.78 -5.61
C LEU A 65 -12.40 1.78 -6.97
N PHE A 66 -12.99 2.42 -7.97
CA PHE A 66 -12.43 2.48 -9.33
C PHE A 66 -11.08 3.21 -9.34
N LEU A 67 -11.01 4.37 -8.69
CA LEU A 67 -9.77 5.14 -8.60
C LEU A 67 -8.68 4.35 -7.87
N LYS A 68 -9.04 3.66 -6.80
CA LYS A 68 -8.13 2.81 -6.03
C LYS A 68 -7.56 1.64 -6.85
N ILE A 69 -8.38 1.03 -7.70
CA ILE A 69 -7.92 -0.03 -8.61
C ILE A 69 -6.99 0.55 -9.66
N LYS A 70 -7.38 1.65 -10.29
CA LYS A 70 -6.60 2.32 -11.34
C LYS A 70 -5.22 2.76 -10.81
N GLU A 71 -5.18 3.49 -9.73
CA GLU A 71 -3.92 3.93 -9.13
C GLU A 71 -3.08 2.76 -8.64
N GLY A 72 -3.67 1.77 -7.99
CA GLY A 72 -2.98 0.56 -7.56
C GLY A 72 -2.34 -0.20 -8.72
N TYR A 73 -3.00 -0.26 -9.88
CA TYR A 73 -2.43 -0.85 -11.10
C TYR A 73 -1.24 -0.04 -11.62
N ILE A 74 -1.36 1.29 -11.65
CA ILE A 74 -0.27 2.19 -12.09
C ILE A 74 0.94 2.01 -11.16
N VAL A 75 0.75 1.99 -9.85
CA VAL A 75 1.83 1.76 -8.88
C VAL A 75 2.51 0.41 -9.13
N LEU A 76 1.74 -0.66 -9.24
CA LEU A 76 2.31 -1.98 -9.47
C LEU A 76 3.10 -2.07 -10.77
N ASN A 77 2.64 -1.43 -11.83
CA ASN A 77 3.35 -1.40 -13.12
C ASN A 77 4.68 -0.64 -13.07
N ARG A 78 4.91 0.22 -12.09
CA ARG A 78 6.22 0.85 -11.87
C ARG A 78 7.28 -0.14 -11.37
N TYR A 79 6.84 -1.16 -10.63
CA TYR A 79 7.74 -2.09 -9.93
C TYR A 79 7.72 -3.51 -10.48
N TYR A 80 6.67 -3.89 -11.19
CA TYR A 80 6.45 -5.24 -11.71
C TYR A 80 6.01 -5.22 -13.17
N ASN A 81 6.10 -6.37 -13.84
CA ASN A 81 5.56 -6.54 -15.19
C ASN A 81 4.02 -6.45 -15.19
N LYS A 82 3.45 -6.07 -16.33
CA LYS A 82 1.98 -5.93 -16.49
C LYS A 82 1.19 -7.17 -16.05
N SER A 83 1.66 -8.36 -16.42
CA SER A 83 1.01 -9.63 -16.04
C SER A 83 1.03 -9.86 -14.53
N SER A 84 2.18 -9.64 -13.88
CA SER A 84 2.33 -9.76 -12.43
C SER A 84 1.50 -8.71 -11.68
N SER A 85 1.43 -7.49 -12.19
CA SER A 85 0.62 -6.41 -11.62
C SER A 85 -0.87 -6.77 -11.61
N LEU A 86 -1.37 -7.30 -12.71
CA LEU A 86 -2.76 -7.75 -12.83
C LEU A 86 -3.05 -8.92 -11.85
N PHE A 87 -2.15 -9.90 -11.79
CA PHE A 87 -2.27 -11.04 -10.87
C PHE A 87 -2.32 -10.59 -9.41
N ILE A 88 -1.43 -9.68 -8.99
CA ILE A 88 -1.40 -9.13 -7.63
C ILE A 88 -2.70 -8.41 -7.29
N LEU A 89 -3.25 -7.62 -8.21
CA LEU A 89 -4.54 -6.95 -8.00
C LEU A 89 -5.69 -7.93 -7.80
N ILE A 90 -5.78 -8.96 -8.63
CA ILE A 90 -6.82 -9.98 -8.53
C ILE A 90 -6.67 -10.75 -7.21
N ALA A 91 -5.46 -11.18 -6.87
CA ALA A 91 -5.18 -11.91 -5.63
C ALA A 91 -5.58 -11.08 -4.39
N LYS A 92 -5.23 -9.79 -4.34
CA LYS A 92 -5.66 -8.87 -3.27
C LYS A 92 -7.19 -8.80 -3.13
N ARG A 93 -7.92 -8.78 -4.23
CA ARG A 93 -9.39 -8.74 -4.20
C ARG A 93 -9.97 -10.03 -3.66
N LEU A 94 -9.46 -11.17 -4.09
CA LEU A 94 -9.92 -12.49 -3.63
C LEU A 94 -9.66 -12.68 -2.13
N ILE A 95 -8.49 -12.28 -1.65
CA ILE A 95 -8.15 -12.34 -0.22
C ILE A 95 -9.10 -11.46 0.59
N LYS A 96 -9.39 -10.24 0.13
CA LYS A 96 -10.29 -9.33 0.82
C LYS A 96 -11.72 -9.89 0.89
N ILE A 97 -12.22 -10.50 -0.16
CA ILE A 97 -13.54 -11.16 -0.17
C ILE A 97 -13.59 -12.29 0.86
N LYS A 98 -12.53 -13.09 0.97
CA LYS A 98 -12.45 -14.16 1.97
C LYS A 98 -12.45 -13.61 3.40
N GLN A 99 -11.74 -12.51 3.66
CA GLN A 99 -11.72 -11.87 4.98
C GLN A 99 -13.11 -11.39 5.42
N PHE A 100 -13.92 -10.86 4.50
CA PHE A 100 -15.29 -10.43 4.81
C PHE A 100 -16.27 -11.59 5.05
N LYS A 101 -15.99 -12.80 4.54
CA LYS A 101 -16.84 -13.99 4.74
C LYS A 101 -16.55 -14.71 6.07
N ILE A 102 -15.48 -14.39 6.77
CA ILE A 102 -15.09 -15.02 8.05
C ILE A 102 -15.71 -14.27 9.25
N TRP A 103 -16.26 -13.11 9.03
CA TRP A 103 -17.00 -12.31 10.02
C TRP A 103 -18.49 -12.32 9.69
#